data_43468e844acf0ec06d0290e1c73b99e2
#
_entry.id   43468e844acf0ec06d0290e1c73b99e2
#
_cell.length_a   1.000
_cell.length_b   1.000
_cell.length_c   1.000
_cell.angle_alpha   90.00
_cell.angle_beta   90.00
_cell.angle_gamma   90.00
#
_symmetry.space_group_name_H-M   'P 1'
#
loop_
_entity.id
_entity.type
_entity.pdbx_description
1 polymer ?
#
loop_
_entity_poly.entity_id
_entity_poly.type
_entity_poly.pdbx_seq_one_letter_code
_entity_poly.pdbx_strand_id
1 'polypeptide(L)'
;MMVADDAQREATHFKNRVLDLVDTYLKKQPASPFVLRFIMPLVDIVAGSSQDERQLSDKARGIIRSRFGKVKDVPTDVDIEQVTLIATNLHLQARKAHSSELLSILSLCGIYLSRILAQLKAEKPLLESYRESLVDFTTRKNSSLNAHFFQDFIKRFPVLAWGLRQNLLDQCRKSINGYRQGQVLQLLELLVSLLPSIVCLI
;
A
#
# COMPACT_ATOMS: atom_id res chain seq x y z
N MET A 1 -10.25 -6.56 39.76
CA MET A 1 -9.11 -6.22 38.88
C MET A 1 -8.55 -7.46 38.16
N MET A 2 -8.37 -8.60 38.79
CA MET A 2 -7.85 -9.88 38.18
C MET A 2 -8.74 -10.44 37.05
N VAL A 3 -10.05 -10.38 37.15
CA VAL A 3 -10.97 -10.96 36.14
C VAL A 3 -10.94 -10.22 34.79
N ALA A 4 -10.69 -8.91 34.79
CA ALA A 4 -10.60 -8.13 33.56
C ALA A 4 -9.28 -8.40 32.80
N ASP A 5 -8.21 -8.71 33.52
CA ASP A 5 -6.88 -9.01 32.96
C ASP A 5 -6.87 -10.41 32.30
N ASP A 6 -7.55 -11.38 32.91
CA ASP A 6 -7.68 -12.72 32.32
C ASP A 6 -8.54 -12.71 31.04
N ALA A 7 -9.66 -11.97 31.02
CA ALA A 7 -10.50 -11.84 29.84
C ALA A 7 -9.76 -11.15 28.68
N GLN A 8 -8.92 -10.15 28.98
CA GLN A 8 -8.09 -9.47 27.98
C GLN A 8 -7.02 -10.41 27.40
N ARG A 9 -6.41 -11.23 28.23
CA ARG A 9 -5.43 -12.25 27.79
C ARG A 9 -6.06 -13.30 26.91
N GLU A 10 -7.23 -13.82 27.28
CA GLU A 10 -7.98 -14.79 26.46
C GLU A 10 -8.35 -14.20 25.10
N ALA A 11 -8.84 -12.96 25.07
CA ALA A 11 -9.15 -12.25 23.82
C ALA A 11 -7.92 -12.09 22.92
N THR A 12 -6.76 -11.77 23.50
CA THR A 12 -5.50 -11.65 22.76
C THR A 12 -5.03 -13.00 22.22
N HIS A 13 -5.15 -14.06 23.00
CA HIS A 13 -4.85 -15.44 22.55
C HIS A 13 -5.78 -15.87 21.41
N PHE A 14 -7.06 -15.57 21.51
CA PHE A 14 -8.02 -15.86 20.45
C PHE A 14 -7.67 -15.10 19.14
N LYS A 15 -7.40 -13.79 19.23
CA LYS A 15 -6.97 -12.98 18.09
C LYS A 15 -5.71 -13.56 17.41
N ASN A 16 -4.73 -14.00 18.19
CA ASN A 16 -3.50 -14.62 17.68
C ASN A 16 -3.78 -15.92 16.92
N ARG A 17 -4.69 -16.78 17.40
CA ARG A 17 -5.10 -18.00 16.70
C ARG A 17 -5.83 -17.70 15.40
N VAL A 18 -6.70 -16.68 15.40
CA VAL A 18 -7.36 -16.21 14.17
C VAL A 18 -6.33 -15.76 13.14
N LEU A 19 -5.29 -15.03 13.55
CA LEU A 19 -4.21 -14.63 12.62
C LEU A 19 -3.43 -15.83 12.08
N ASP A 20 -3.25 -16.91 12.85
CA ASP A 20 -2.63 -18.15 12.34
C ASP A 20 -3.47 -18.81 11.23
N LEU A 21 -4.79 -18.81 11.39
CA LEU A 21 -5.72 -19.31 10.37
C LEU A 21 -5.68 -18.44 9.14
N VAL A 22 -5.69 -17.12 9.30
CA VAL A 22 -5.56 -16.14 8.16
C VAL A 22 -4.24 -16.37 7.43
N ASP A 23 -3.12 -16.48 8.13
CA ASP A 23 -1.80 -16.74 7.52
C ASP A 23 -1.79 -18.04 6.72
N THR A 24 -2.36 -19.10 7.29
CA THR A 24 -2.47 -20.41 6.65
C THR A 24 -3.34 -20.34 5.39
N TYR A 25 -4.47 -19.63 5.46
CA TYR A 25 -5.36 -19.45 4.30
C TYR A 25 -4.65 -18.68 3.18
N LEU A 26 -4.06 -17.52 3.49
CA LEU A 26 -3.34 -16.69 2.53
C LEU A 26 -2.16 -17.43 1.89
N LYS A 27 -1.51 -18.33 2.64
CA LYS A 27 -0.43 -19.19 2.13
C LYS A 27 -0.93 -20.24 1.14
N LYS A 28 -2.07 -20.88 1.45
CA LYS A 28 -2.60 -22.00 0.67
C LYS A 28 -3.44 -21.56 -0.52
N GLN A 29 -4.06 -20.37 -0.44
CA GLN A 29 -5.02 -19.86 -1.42
C GLN A 29 -4.69 -18.42 -1.85
N PRO A 30 -3.46 -18.14 -2.36
CA PRO A 30 -3.03 -16.78 -2.68
C PRO A 30 -3.82 -16.14 -3.83
N ALA A 31 -4.37 -16.94 -4.74
CA ALA A 31 -5.18 -16.49 -5.87
C ALA A 31 -6.69 -16.42 -5.57
N SER A 32 -7.10 -16.71 -4.34
CA SER A 32 -8.51 -16.65 -3.97
C SER A 32 -9.02 -15.20 -3.90
N PRO A 33 -10.22 -14.89 -4.42
CA PRO A 33 -10.81 -13.54 -4.31
C PRO A 33 -11.04 -13.12 -2.85
N PHE A 34 -11.19 -14.06 -1.92
CA PHE A 34 -11.35 -13.77 -0.49
C PHE A 34 -10.12 -13.15 0.15
N VAL A 35 -8.94 -13.24 -0.47
CA VAL A 35 -7.69 -12.62 0.01
C VAL A 35 -7.86 -11.11 0.23
N LEU A 36 -8.64 -10.44 -0.61
CA LEU A 36 -8.92 -9.00 -0.50
C LEU A 36 -9.57 -8.60 0.83
N ARG A 37 -10.37 -9.49 1.42
CA ARG A 37 -11.09 -9.23 2.67
C ARG A 37 -10.18 -9.15 3.88
N PHE A 38 -8.96 -9.66 3.80
CA PHE A 38 -7.99 -9.66 4.91
C PHE A 38 -7.09 -8.42 4.91
N ILE A 39 -6.99 -7.67 3.79
CA ILE A 39 -6.05 -6.55 3.67
C ILE A 39 -6.36 -5.47 4.70
N MET A 40 -7.56 -4.91 4.68
CA MET A 40 -7.91 -3.80 5.59
C MET A 40 -7.89 -4.22 7.06
N PRO A 41 -8.49 -5.36 7.49
CA PRO A 41 -8.40 -5.80 8.88
C PRO A 41 -6.96 -6.00 9.38
N LEU A 42 -6.06 -6.53 8.56
CA LEU A 42 -4.65 -6.67 8.93
C LEU A 42 -3.96 -5.31 9.06
N VAL A 43 -4.25 -4.37 8.16
CA VAL A 43 -3.75 -2.98 8.24
C VAL A 43 -4.29 -2.29 9.49
N ASP A 44 -5.57 -2.45 9.81
CA ASP A 44 -6.19 -1.85 10.99
C ASP A 44 -5.58 -2.36 12.30
N ILE A 45 -5.21 -3.65 12.37
CA ILE A 45 -4.47 -4.20 13.50
C ILE A 45 -3.10 -3.50 13.63
N VAL A 46 -2.40 -3.27 12.52
CA VAL A 46 -1.10 -2.59 12.55
C VAL A 46 -1.24 -1.11 12.95
N ALA A 47 -2.30 -0.44 12.48
CA ALA A 47 -2.54 0.97 12.75
C ALA A 47 -3.05 1.26 14.16
N GLY A 48 -3.88 0.37 14.71
CA GLY A 48 -4.59 0.57 15.98
C GLY A 48 -3.95 -0.09 17.20
N SER A 49 -2.78 -0.74 17.07
CA SER A 49 -2.18 -1.49 18.17
C SER A 49 -1.78 -0.62 19.36
N SER A 50 -2.37 -0.90 20.51
CA SER A 50 -1.91 -0.43 21.80
C SER A 50 -0.59 -1.14 22.18
N GLN A 51 0.10 -0.61 23.20
CA GLN A 51 1.34 -1.21 23.69
C GLN A 51 1.14 -2.69 24.12
N ASP A 52 -0.05 -3.02 24.63
CA ASP A 52 -0.43 -4.36 25.06
C ASP A 52 -0.72 -5.31 23.88
N GLU A 53 -1.03 -4.78 22.70
CA GLU A 53 -1.30 -5.55 21.49
C GLU A 53 -0.12 -5.58 20.49
N ARG A 54 1.07 -5.17 20.94
CA ARG A 54 2.27 -5.07 20.09
C ARG A 54 2.59 -6.41 19.39
N GLN A 55 2.47 -7.52 20.12
CA GLN A 55 2.72 -8.85 19.55
C GLN A 55 1.74 -9.20 18.42
N LEU A 56 0.47 -8.81 18.56
CA LEU A 56 -0.55 -8.98 17.52
C LEU A 56 -0.22 -8.15 16.27
N SER A 57 0.21 -6.90 16.47
CA SER A 57 0.64 -6.02 15.40
C SER A 57 1.87 -6.54 14.67
N ASP A 58 2.88 -7.05 15.41
CA ASP A 58 4.07 -7.65 14.82
C ASP A 58 3.72 -8.86 13.95
N LYS A 59 2.80 -9.69 14.40
CA LYS A 59 2.31 -10.85 13.66
C LYS A 59 1.55 -10.44 12.39
N ALA A 60 0.64 -9.47 12.49
CA ALA A 60 -0.08 -8.93 11.35
C ALA A 60 0.89 -8.34 10.29
N ARG A 61 1.91 -7.59 10.71
CA ARG A 61 2.98 -7.08 9.83
C ARG A 61 3.75 -8.20 9.14
N GLY A 62 4.09 -9.26 9.88
CA GLY A 62 4.75 -10.46 9.34
C GLY A 62 3.92 -11.11 8.24
N ILE A 63 2.61 -11.27 8.47
CA ILE A 63 1.66 -11.81 7.51
C ILE A 63 1.61 -10.93 6.26
N ILE A 64 1.41 -9.62 6.40
CA ILE A 64 1.36 -8.68 5.27
C ILE A 64 2.64 -8.78 4.44
N ARG A 65 3.81 -8.70 5.05
CA ARG A 65 5.09 -8.76 4.34
C ARG A 65 5.30 -10.09 3.60
N SER A 66 4.91 -11.21 4.19
CA SER A 66 5.12 -12.53 3.61
C SER A 66 4.08 -12.89 2.56
N ARG A 67 2.80 -12.49 2.76
CA ARG A 67 1.67 -12.91 1.91
C ARG A 67 1.30 -11.91 0.82
N PHE A 68 1.58 -10.61 1.01
CA PHE A 68 1.32 -9.61 -0.03
C PHE A 68 2.61 -9.09 -0.68
N GLY A 69 3.71 -9.03 0.07
CA GLY A 69 4.99 -8.50 -0.46
C GLY A 69 5.73 -9.45 -1.37
N LYS A 70 5.66 -10.76 -1.13
CA LYS A 70 6.50 -11.78 -1.80
C LYS A 70 5.73 -12.65 -2.78
N VAL A 71 4.41 -12.67 -2.74
CA VAL A 71 3.57 -13.53 -3.57
C VAL A 71 3.55 -13.04 -5.02
N LYS A 72 3.67 -13.98 -5.95
CA LYS A 72 3.58 -13.72 -7.41
C LYS A 72 2.14 -13.89 -7.90
N ASP A 73 1.44 -14.90 -7.39
CA ASP A 73 0.08 -15.21 -7.78
C ASP A 73 -0.91 -14.29 -7.04
N VAL A 74 -1.71 -13.58 -7.80
CA VAL A 74 -2.74 -12.68 -7.27
C VAL A 74 -4.11 -13.09 -7.80
N PRO A 75 -5.21 -12.80 -7.07
CA PRO A 75 -6.55 -13.09 -7.55
C PRO A 75 -6.87 -12.28 -8.81
N THR A 76 -7.43 -12.95 -9.82
CA THR A 76 -7.88 -12.35 -11.09
C THR A 76 -9.38 -12.39 -11.25
N ASP A 77 -10.07 -13.25 -10.50
CA ASP A 77 -11.53 -13.35 -10.46
C ASP A 77 -12.06 -12.50 -9.31
N VAL A 78 -11.92 -11.17 -9.46
CA VAL A 78 -12.30 -10.17 -8.45
C VAL A 78 -12.98 -8.98 -9.10
N ASP A 79 -13.85 -8.34 -8.34
CA ASP A 79 -14.50 -7.10 -8.76
C ASP A 79 -13.52 -5.93 -8.73
N ILE A 80 -13.37 -5.27 -9.88
CA ILE A 80 -12.49 -4.10 -10.06
C ILE A 80 -12.90 -2.95 -9.11
N GLU A 81 -14.19 -2.74 -8.91
CA GLU A 81 -14.69 -1.69 -8.02
C GLU A 81 -14.27 -1.97 -6.58
N GLN A 82 -14.37 -3.21 -6.12
CA GLN A 82 -13.92 -3.61 -4.78
C GLN A 82 -12.42 -3.39 -4.62
N VAL A 83 -11.60 -3.82 -5.58
CA VAL A 83 -10.13 -3.63 -5.53
C VAL A 83 -9.79 -2.14 -5.51
N THR A 84 -10.48 -1.34 -6.34
CA THR A 84 -10.30 0.11 -6.41
C THR A 84 -10.65 0.78 -5.08
N LEU A 85 -11.75 0.39 -4.46
CA LEU A 85 -12.17 0.93 -3.17
C LEU A 85 -11.12 0.66 -2.08
N ILE A 86 -10.60 -0.57 -2.01
CA ILE A 86 -9.54 -0.92 -1.05
C ILE A 86 -8.28 -0.09 -1.34
N ALA A 87 -7.86 0.03 -2.60
CA ALA A 87 -6.69 0.82 -2.98
C ALA A 87 -6.85 2.30 -2.60
N THR A 88 -8.01 2.89 -2.86
CA THR A 88 -8.31 4.28 -2.48
C THR A 88 -8.24 4.46 -0.96
N ASN A 89 -8.81 3.54 -0.18
CA ASN A 89 -8.75 3.57 1.28
C ASN A 89 -7.31 3.47 1.80
N LEU A 90 -6.48 2.60 1.22
CA LEU A 90 -5.05 2.50 1.58
C LEU A 90 -4.31 3.81 1.30
N HIS A 91 -4.55 4.44 0.15
CA HIS A 91 -3.96 5.74 -0.19
C HIS A 91 -4.42 6.86 0.76
N LEU A 92 -5.69 6.87 1.15
CA LEU A 92 -6.21 7.82 2.15
C LEU A 92 -5.54 7.62 3.53
N GLN A 93 -5.37 6.37 3.97
CA GLN A 93 -4.65 6.07 5.21
C GLN A 93 -3.16 6.43 5.11
N ALA A 94 -2.51 6.18 3.96
CA ALA A 94 -1.11 6.52 3.73
C ALA A 94 -0.84 8.03 3.86
N ARG A 95 -1.75 8.88 3.38
CA ARG A 95 -1.65 10.34 3.52
C ARG A 95 -1.69 10.81 4.98
N LYS A 96 -2.19 9.97 5.90
CA LYS A 96 -2.37 10.26 7.33
C LYS A 96 -1.59 9.30 8.24
N ALA A 97 -0.70 8.49 7.69
CA ALA A 97 0.06 7.50 8.44
C ALA A 97 0.85 8.18 9.58
N HIS A 98 0.68 7.70 10.80
CA HIS A 98 1.33 8.27 11.98
C HIS A 98 2.77 7.78 12.18
N SER A 99 3.22 6.80 11.40
CA SER A 99 4.58 6.27 11.45
C SER A 99 5.09 5.85 10.08
N SER A 100 6.41 5.88 9.91
CA SER A 100 7.07 5.39 8.69
C SER A 100 6.87 3.89 8.48
N GLU A 101 6.72 3.15 9.56
CA GLU A 101 6.45 1.71 9.51
C GLU A 101 5.05 1.41 8.96
N LEU A 102 4.03 2.11 9.45
CA LEU A 102 2.67 2.01 8.91
C LEU A 102 2.64 2.42 7.44
N LEU A 103 3.32 3.51 7.06
CA LEU A 103 3.41 3.94 5.67
C LEU A 103 4.03 2.85 4.78
N SER A 104 5.07 2.16 5.27
CA SER A 104 5.71 1.05 4.55
C SER A 104 4.76 -0.13 4.33
N ILE A 105 3.94 -0.47 5.34
CA ILE A 105 2.93 -1.51 5.23
C ILE A 105 1.82 -1.13 4.24
N LEU A 106 1.34 0.11 4.30
CA LEU A 106 0.33 0.64 3.37
C LEU A 106 0.86 0.68 1.93
N SER A 107 2.13 1.09 1.72
CA SER A 107 2.79 1.06 0.42
C SER A 107 2.85 -0.36 -0.15
N LEU A 108 3.23 -1.33 0.68
CA LEU A 108 3.31 -2.74 0.28
C LEU A 108 1.95 -3.29 -0.15
N CYS A 109 0.89 -3.03 0.62
CA CYS A 109 -0.48 -3.41 0.26
C CYS A 109 -0.95 -2.69 -1.02
N GLY A 110 -0.62 -1.40 -1.17
CA GLY A 110 -0.90 -0.62 -2.37
C GLY A 110 -0.24 -1.21 -3.62
N ILE A 111 1.01 -1.63 -3.52
CA ILE A 111 1.74 -2.33 -4.60
C ILE A 111 1.08 -3.68 -4.94
N TYR A 112 0.63 -4.42 -3.94
CA TYR A 112 -0.10 -5.68 -4.17
C TYR A 112 -1.40 -5.45 -4.95
N LEU A 113 -2.22 -4.47 -4.56
CA LEU A 113 -3.45 -4.11 -5.29
C LEU A 113 -3.15 -3.53 -6.68
N SER A 114 -2.05 -2.77 -6.83
CA SER A 114 -1.59 -2.28 -8.13
C SER A 114 -1.31 -3.42 -9.10
N ARG A 115 -0.75 -4.53 -8.61
CA ARG A 115 -0.53 -5.74 -9.42
C ARG A 115 -1.84 -6.36 -9.89
N ILE A 116 -2.84 -6.45 -9.01
CA ILE A 116 -4.18 -6.96 -9.37
C ILE A 116 -4.81 -6.07 -10.44
N LEU A 117 -4.86 -4.75 -10.22
CA LEU A 117 -5.46 -3.79 -11.14
C LEU A 117 -4.74 -3.76 -12.50
N ALA A 118 -3.41 -3.92 -12.50
CA ALA A 118 -2.63 -4.02 -13.73
C ALA A 118 -2.99 -5.29 -14.53
N GLN A 119 -3.12 -6.45 -13.88
CA GLN A 119 -3.54 -7.69 -14.54
C GLN A 119 -4.96 -7.62 -15.08
N LEU A 120 -5.85 -6.91 -14.39
CA LEU A 120 -7.24 -6.67 -14.81
C LEU A 120 -7.35 -5.54 -15.85
N LYS A 121 -6.24 -4.93 -16.28
CA LYS A 121 -6.20 -3.77 -17.19
C LYS A 121 -7.02 -2.57 -16.69
N ALA A 122 -7.16 -2.42 -15.38
CA ALA A 122 -7.86 -1.34 -14.72
C ALA A 122 -6.91 -0.21 -14.31
N GLU A 123 -6.23 0.38 -15.28
CA GLU A 123 -5.15 1.34 -15.06
C GLU A 123 -5.63 2.71 -14.56
N LYS A 124 -6.79 3.17 -15.05
CA LYS A 124 -7.31 4.51 -14.74
C LYS A 124 -7.52 4.74 -13.25
N PRO A 125 -8.29 3.89 -12.51
CA PRO A 125 -8.52 4.10 -11.08
C PRO A 125 -7.24 3.99 -10.26
N LEU A 126 -6.30 3.13 -10.69
CA LEU A 126 -4.99 3.01 -10.07
C LEU A 126 -4.19 4.31 -10.16
N LEU A 127 -4.07 4.85 -11.38
CA LEU A 127 -3.34 6.11 -11.62
C LEU A 127 -3.99 7.28 -10.88
N GLU A 128 -5.32 7.30 -10.76
CA GLU A 128 -6.02 8.37 -10.01
C GLU A 128 -5.64 8.38 -8.54
N SER A 129 -5.60 7.23 -7.88
CA SER A 129 -5.17 7.12 -6.48
C SER A 129 -3.73 7.64 -6.27
N TYR A 130 -2.83 7.35 -7.20
CA TYR A 130 -1.46 7.88 -7.15
C TYR A 130 -1.38 9.38 -7.46
N ARG A 131 -2.20 9.90 -8.39
CA ARG A 131 -2.29 11.34 -8.68
C ARG A 131 -2.71 12.14 -7.47
N GLU A 132 -3.77 11.73 -6.81
CA GLU A 132 -4.25 12.37 -5.59
C GLU A 132 -3.22 12.32 -4.46
N SER A 133 -2.53 11.18 -4.30
CA SER A 133 -1.46 11.05 -3.33
C SER A 133 -0.27 11.95 -3.66
N LEU A 134 0.07 12.10 -4.95
CA LEU A 134 1.13 13.00 -5.39
C LEU A 134 0.79 14.46 -5.09
N VAL A 135 -0.46 14.88 -5.31
CA VAL A 135 -0.93 16.22 -4.94
C VAL A 135 -0.80 16.45 -3.43
N ASP A 136 -1.27 15.51 -2.60
CA ASP A 136 -1.13 15.61 -1.14
C ASP A 136 0.35 15.73 -0.73
N PHE A 137 1.21 14.89 -1.29
CA PHE A 137 2.66 14.90 -1.02
C PHE A 137 3.33 16.22 -1.33
N THR A 138 2.97 16.86 -2.44
CA THR A 138 3.64 18.06 -2.96
C THR A 138 3.11 19.35 -2.39
N THR A 139 1.81 19.42 -2.07
CA THR A 139 1.14 20.66 -1.68
C THR A 139 0.85 20.74 -0.19
N ARG A 140 0.81 19.61 0.52
CA ARG A 140 0.49 19.60 1.94
C ARG A 140 1.76 19.55 2.81
N LYS A 141 1.93 20.57 3.67
CA LYS A 141 3.11 20.70 4.55
C LYS A 141 3.34 19.45 5.44
N ASN A 142 2.26 18.92 6.00
CA ASN A 142 2.28 17.79 6.94
C ASN A 142 1.80 16.49 6.29
N SER A 143 2.07 16.28 5.01
CA SER A 143 1.81 14.98 4.37
C SER A 143 2.69 13.91 4.99
N SER A 144 2.10 12.78 5.34
CA SER A 144 2.83 11.60 5.84
C SER A 144 3.54 10.85 4.72
N LEU A 145 3.22 11.14 3.46
CA LEU A 145 3.83 10.51 2.30
C LEU A 145 5.28 10.96 2.12
N ASN A 146 6.09 10.08 1.58
CA ASN A 146 7.48 10.32 1.22
C ASN A 146 7.77 9.92 -0.25
N ALA A 147 8.91 10.31 -0.78
CA ALA A 147 9.29 9.98 -2.15
C ALA A 147 9.38 8.46 -2.39
N HIS A 148 9.75 7.68 -1.37
CA HIS A 148 9.89 6.22 -1.48
C HIS A 148 8.57 5.54 -1.83
N PHE A 149 7.44 6.04 -1.31
CA PHE A 149 6.10 5.55 -1.64
C PHE A 149 5.83 5.55 -3.16
N PHE A 150 6.26 6.60 -3.86
CA PHE A 150 6.12 6.72 -5.32
C PHE A 150 7.22 5.96 -6.07
N GLN A 151 8.45 5.96 -5.55
CA GLN A 151 9.57 5.23 -6.15
C GLN A 151 9.28 3.74 -6.28
N ASP A 152 8.65 3.13 -5.25
CA ASP A 152 8.28 1.72 -5.27
C ASP A 152 7.31 1.41 -6.40
N PHE A 153 6.32 2.26 -6.62
CA PHE A 153 5.37 2.11 -7.73
C PHE A 153 6.06 2.30 -9.09
N ILE A 154 6.84 3.36 -9.26
CA ILE A 154 7.55 3.66 -10.51
C ILE A 154 8.49 2.51 -10.90
N LYS A 155 9.25 1.97 -9.95
CA LYS A 155 10.20 0.87 -10.22
C LYS A 155 9.50 -0.44 -10.58
N ARG A 156 8.35 -0.73 -9.98
CA ARG A 156 7.64 -2.00 -10.19
C ARG A 156 6.71 -1.97 -11.38
N PHE A 157 6.17 -0.82 -11.73
CA PHE A 157 5.20 -0.62 -12.81
C PHE A 157 5.58 0.56 -13.71
N PRO A 158 6.77 0.55 -14.35
CA PRO A 158 7.27 1.72 -15.09
C PRO A 158 6.35 2.11 -16.25
N VAL A 159 5.76 1.16 -16.96
CA VAL A 159 4.80 1.41 -18.05
C VAL A 159 3.56 2.15 -17.54
N LEU A 160 2.96 1.68 -16.44
CA LEU A 160 1.80 2.34 -15.83
C LEU A 160 2.18 3.71 -15.25
N ALA A 161 3.32 3.78 -14.55
CA ALA A 161 3.82 5.01 -13.95
C ALA A 161 4.10 6.10 -15.00
N TRP A 162 4.37 5.74 -16.25
CA TRP A 162 4.49 6.70 -17.35
C TRP A 162 3.21 7.54 -17.53
N GLY A 163 2.05 7.00 -17.16
CA GLY A 163 0.79 7.74 -17.08
C GLY A 163 0.79 8.90 -16.09
N LEU A 164 1.73 8.93 -15.13
CA LEU A 164 1.88 10.03 -14.16
C LEU A 164 2.85 11.14 -14.61
N ARG A 165 3.53 11.01 -15.77
CA ARG A 165 4.57 11.94 -16.21
C ARG A 165 4.12 13.42 -16.22
N GLN A 166 2.93 13.70 -16.76
CA GLN A 166 2.39 15.06 -16.79
C GLN A 166 2.06 15.57 -15.39
N ASN A 167 1.51 14.72 -14.53
CA ASN A 167 1.23 15.06 -13.13
C ASN A 167 2.50 15.38 -12.36
N LEU A 168 3.59 14.63 -12.56
CA LEU A 168 4.89 14.90 -11.96
C LEU A 168 5.44 16.26 -12.44
N LEU A 169 5.37 16.56 -13.74
CA LEU A 169 5.77 17.86 -14.29
C LEU A 169 4.96 19.03 -13.68
N ASP A 170 3.65 18.88 -13.60
CA ASP A 170 2.78 19.91 -13.02
C ASP A 170 3.07 20.11 -11.53
N GLN A 171 3.32 19.02 -10.78
CA GLN A 171 3.64 19.09 -9.36
C GLN A 171 5.04 19.63 -9.07
N CYS A 172 6.00 19.53 -9.98
CA CYS A 172 7.27 20.26 -9.88
C CYS A 172 7.07 21.78 -9.75
N ARG A 173 6.07 22.32 -10.48
CA ARG A 173 5.76 23.76 -10.46
C ARG A 173 4.91 24.16 -9.25
N LYS A 174 4.07 23.25 -8.74
CA LYS A 174 3.09 23.50 -7.67
C LYS A 174 3.56 23.09 -6.28
N SER A 175 4.79 22.57 -6.15
CA SER A 175 5.32 22.11 -4.88
C SER A 175 5.42 23.23 -3.86
N ILE A 176 5.05 22.94 -2.60
CA ILE A 176 5.00 23.91 -1.51
C ILE A 176 6.35 24.53 -1.17
N ASN A 177 7.45 23.83 -1.46
CA ASN A 177 8.81 24.30 -1.23
C ASN A 177 9.84 23.61 -2.14
N GLY A 178 11.07 24.14 -2.19
CA GLY A 178 12.16 23.61 -3.01
C GLY A 178 12.58 22.18 -2.65
N TYR A 179 12.44 21.77 -1.39
CA TYR A 179 12.73 20.39 -0.98
C TYR A 179 11.76 19.39 -1.64
N ARG A 180 10.45 19.67 -1.58
CA ARG A 180 9.43 18.84 -2.25
C ARG A 180 9.60 18.86 -3.76
N GLN A 181 9.91 20.03 -4.33
CA GLN A 181 10.23 20.17 -5.76
C GLN A 181 11.40 19.27 -6.17
N GLY A 182 12.49 19.27 -5.40
CA GLY A 182 13.65 18.40 -5.63
C GLY A 182 13.28 16.91 -5.58
N GLN A 183 12.44 16.50 -4.63
CA GLN A 183 11.96 15.13 -4.56
C GLN A 183 11.12 14.71 -5.77
N VAL A 184 10.27 15.60 -6.29
CA VAL A 184 9.46 15.33 -7.50
C VAL A 184 10.36 15.25 -8.74
N LEU A 185 11.39 16.10 -8.84
CA LEU A 185 12.38 16.02 -9.93
C LEU A 185 13.12 14.67 -9.92
N GLN A 186 13.50 14.17 -8.74
CA GLN A 186 14.10 12.83 -8.59
C GLN A 186 13.13 11.71 -9.03
N LEU A 187 11.83 11.84 -8.77
CA LEU A 187 10.83 10.88 -9.26
C LEU A 187 10.71 10.93 -10.79
N LEU A 188 10.77 12.11 -11.39
CA LEU A 188 10.80 12.29 -12.86
C LEU A 188 12.06 11.68 -13.46
N GLU A 189 13.22 11.96 -12.87
CA GLU A 189 14.50 11.39 -13.31
C GLU A 189 14.45 9.86 -13.28
N LEU A 190 13.95 9.28 -12.18
CA LEU A 190 13.76 7.83 -12.05
C LEU A 190 12.84 7.30 -13.16
N LEU A 191 11.69 7.96 -13.40
CA LEU A 191 10.74 7.54 -14.44
C LEU A 191 11.36 7.58 -15.83
N VAL A 192 12.10 8.63 -16.14
CA VAL A 192 12.79 8.80 -17.44
C VAL A 192 13.91 7.78 -17.59
N SER A 193 14.66 7.47 -16.53
CA SER A 193 15.73 6.46 -16.58
C SER A 193 15.22 5.06 -16.92
N LEU A 194 13.93 4.80 -16.72
CA LEU A 194 13.28 3.53 -17.05
C LEU A 194 12.66 3.50 -18.46
N LEU A 195 12.77 4.60 -19.24
CA LEU A 195 12.24 4.68 -20.62
C LEU A 195 12.69 3.53 -21.54
N PRO A 196 13.96 3.08 -21.56
CA PRO A 196 14.36 1.96 -22.40
C PRO A 196 13.54 0.69 -22.12
N SER A 197 13.22 0.45 -20.85
CA SER A 197 12.35 -0.68 -20.45
C SER A 197 10.90 -0.48 -20.88
N ILE A 198 10.42 0.76 -20.97
CA ILE A 198 9.06 1.09 -21.40
C ILE A 198 8.93 0.90 -22.91
N VAL A 199 9.91 1.38 -23.69
CA VAL A 199 9.90 1.30 -25.18
C VAL A 199 10.01 -0.15 -25.66
N CYS A 200 10.68 -1.03 -24.94
CA CYS A 200 10.77 -2.46 -25.30
C CYS A 200 9.46 -3.24 -25.06
N LEU A 201 8.48 -2.66 -24.37
CA LEU A 201 7.21 -3.32 -24.00
C LEU A 201 5.99 -2.78 -24.78
N ILE A 202 6.18 -1.76 -25.61
CA ILE A 202 5.19 -1.20 -26.54
C ILE A 202 5.48 -1.70 -27.95
#